data_b69e4f37d67b10e622171bed4044ad8a
#
_entry.id   b69e4f37d67b10e622171bed4044ad8a
#
_cell.length_a   1.000
_cell.length_b   1.000
_cell.length_c   1.000
_cell.angle_alpha   90.00
_cell.angle_beta   90.00
_cell.angle_gamma   90.00
#
_symmetry.space_group_name_H-M   'P 1'
#
loop_
_entity.id
_entity.type
_entity.pdbx_description
1 polymer ?
#
loop_
_entity_poly.entity_id
_entity_poly.type
_entity_poly.pdbx_seq_one_letter_code
_entity_poly.pdbx_strand_id
1 'polypeptide(L)'
;MVNFGPMDSVPEKFRNRLLYAHNPNVTLMRTTPDECAELGRITAEKLNASRGPVTFVMPLGGVSAIDAPGQPFHSPEADAAYVGALKRNVNPKVNLVELDAHINDERFAVEIVERLIELRAEARRS
;
A
#
# COMPACT_ATOMS: atom_id res chain seq x y z
N MET A 1 6.94 2.60 2.61
CA MET A 1 8.37 2.73 2.97
C MET A 1 9.05 3.75 2.07
N VAL A 2 10.15 4.34 2.55
CA VAL A 2 10.97 5.29 1.81
C VAL A 2 12.30 4.63 1.47
N ASN A 3 12.82 4.92 0.28
CA ASN A 3 14.07 4.35 -0.22
C ASN A 3 15.17 5.39 -0.22
N PHE A 4 16.32 5.05 0.39
CA PHE A 4 17.56 5.82 0.38
C PHE A 4 18.66 5.02 -0.34
N GLY A 5 19.78 5.66 -0.61
CA GLY A 5 21.03 5.02 -1.04
C GLY A 5 21.67 4.16 0.07
N PRO A 6 23.01 4.03 0.09
CA PRO A 6 23.73 3.36 1.16
C PRO A 6 23.36 3.92 2.55
N MET A 7 23.57 3.13 3.61
CA MET A 7 23.17 3.49 4.98
C MET A 7 23.76 4.83 5.46
N ASP A 8 24.96 5.17 5.05
CA ASP A 8 25.65 6.43 5.36
C ASP A 8 25.04 7.65 4.66
N SER A 9 24.29 7.43 3.56
CA SER A 9 23.57 8.47 2.83
C SER A 9 22.24 8.86 3.47
N VAL A 10 21.77 8.12 4.48
CA VAL A 10 20.51 8.42 5.18
C VAL A 10 20.66 9.75 5.91
N PRO A 11 19.77 10.75 5.65
CA PRO A 11 19.82 12.03 6.33
C PRO A 11 19.76 11.90 7.86
N GLU A 12 20.51 12.70 8.58
CA GLU A 12 20.64 12.62 10.03
C GLU A 12 19.30 12.61 10.77
N LYS A 13 18.34 13.41 10.31
CA LYS A 13 16.99 13.49 10.89
C LYS A 13 16.20 12.17 10.84
N PHE A 14 16.64 11.21 10.03
CA PHE A 14 15.99 9.90 9.89
C PHE A 14 16.79 8.74 10.49
N ARG A 15 17.99 8.98 11.04
CA ARG A 15 18.86 7.91 11.56
C ARG A 15 18.27 7.14 12.74
N ASN A 16 17.35 7.73 13.47
CA ASN A 16 16.65 7.10 14.60
C ASN A 16 15.34 6.39 14.20
N ARG A 17 15.06 6.33 12.89
CA ARG A 17 13.89 5.64 12.36
C ARG A 17 14.19 4.14 12.17
N LEU A 18 13.14 3.35 11.98
CA LEU A 18 13.28 1.95 11.61
C LEU A 18 13.84 1.84 10.19
N LEU A 19 15.11 1.50 10.11
CA LEU A 19 15.87 1.35 8.86
C LEU A 19 16.19 -0.11 8.61
N TYR A 20 16.22 -0.51 7.34
CA TYR A 20 16.62 -1.84 6.88
C TYR A 20 17.57 -1.71 5.70
N ALA A 21 18.80 -2.21 5.87
CA ALA A 21 19.78 -2.31 4.78
C ALA A 21 19.39 -3.47 3.86
N HIS A 22 18.73 -3.16 2.76
CA HIS A 22 18.31 -4.17 1.78
C HIS A 22 19.50 -4.77 1.02
N ASN A 23 20.45 -3.93 0.65
CA ASN A 23 21.73 -4.29 0.08
C ASN A 23 22.74 -3.13 0.31
N PRO A 24 24.02 -3.25 -0.07
CA PRO A 24 25.02 -2.19 0.17
C PRO A 24 24.64 -0.81 -0.38
N ASN A 25 23.79 -0.75 -1.40
CA ASN A 25 23.43 0.49 -2.09
C ASN A 25 22.00 0.97 -1.79
N VAL A 26 21.21 0.22 -1.00
CA VAL A 26 19.79 0.51 -0.76
C VAL A 26 19.45 0.32 0.71
N THR A 27 19.01 1.41 1.33
CA THR A 27 18.44 1.43 2.68
C THR A 27 16.97 1.81 2.62
N LEU A 28 16.13 1.01 3.24
CA LEU A 28 14.69 1.26 3.35
C LEU A 28 14.36 1.82 4.72
N MET A 29 13.41 2.74 4.78
CA MET A 29 12.85 3.29 6.01
C MET A 29 11.37 2.96 6.10
N ARG A 30 10.94 2.39 7.22
CA ARG A 30 9.50 2.15 7.48
C ARG A 30 8.78 3.47 7.70
N THR A 31 7.66 3.66 7.03
CA THR A 31 6.72 4.75 7.31
C THR A 31 6.02 4.54 8.64
N THR A 32 5.82 5.62 9.39
CA THR A 32 5.08 5.60 10.67
C THR A 32 3.57 5.45 10.44
N PRO A 33 2.77 5.13 11.47
CA PRO A 33 1.31 5.13 11.36
C PRO A 33 0.74 6.46 10.86
N ASP A 34 1.26 7.61 11.33
CA ASP A 34 0.82 8.93 10.87
C ASP A 34 1.14 9.18 9.40
N GLU A 35 2.35 8.81 8.97
CA GLU A 35 2.74 8.89 7.55
C GLU A 35 1.89 7.94 6.69
N CYS A 36 1.56 6.76 7.19
CA CYS A 36 0.69 5.80 6.51
C CYS A 36 -0.75 6.33 6.40
N ALA A 37 -1.27 6.98 7.43
CA ALA A 37 -2.59 7.63 7.38
C ALA A 37 -2.61 8.74 6.32
N GLU A 38 -1.58 9.58 6.25
CA GLU A 38 -1.47 10.62 5.23
C GLU A 38 -1.36 10.02 3.81
N LEU A 39 -0.60 8.95 3.63
CA LEU A 39 -0.55 8.22 2.35
C LEU A 39 -1.92 7.64 1.96
N GLY A 40 -2.70 7.13 2.91
CA GLY A 40 -4.06 6.66 2.68
C GLY A 40 -4.98 7.78 2.20
N ARG A 41 -4.90 8.97 2.82
CA ARG A 41 -5.63 10.17 2.41
C ARG A 41 -5.27 10.60 0.98
N ILE A 42 -3.97 10.69 0.67
CA ILE A 42 -3.47 11.05 -0.67
C ILE A 42 -3.91 10.02 -1.72
N THR A 43 -3.88 8.73 -1.38
CA THR A 43 -4.36 7.67 -2.27
C THR A 43 -5.85 7.85 -2.57
N ALA A 44 -6.67 8.12 -1.56
CA ALA A 44 -8.10 8.36 -1.75
C ALA A 44 -8.36 9.57 -2.68
N GLU A 45 -7.63 10.67 -2.52
CA GLU A 45 -7.73 11.85 -3.40
C GLU A 45 -7.46 11.49 -4.86
N LYS A 46 -6.39 10.72 -5.11
CA LYS A 46 -6.04 10.28 -6.47
C LYS A 46 -7.10 9.34 -7.07
N LEU A 47 -7.62 8.40 -6.29
CA LEU A 47 -8.70 7.51 -6.72
C LEU A 47 -9.99 8.30 -7.01
N ASN A 48 -10.33 9.28 -6.17
CA ASN A 48 -11.50 10.14 -6.34
C ASN A 48 -11.43 11.01 -7.61
N ALA A 49 -10.23 11.38 -8.04
CA ALA A 49 -9.99 12.15 -9.27
C ALA A 49 -10.11 11.30 -10.55
N SER A 50 -10.22 9.99 -10.45
CA SER A 50 -10.36 9.10 -11.61
C SER A 50 -11.63 9.39 -12.40
N ARG A 51 -11.51 9.39 -13.74
CA ARG A 51 -12.65 9.61 -14.64
C ARG A 51 -13.37 8.33 -15.04
N GLY A 52 -12.68 7.20 -15.00
CA GLY A 52 -13.22 5.86 -15.29
C GLY A 52 -13.56 5.07 -14.05
N PRO A 53 -14.13 3.87 -14.21
CA PRO A 53 -14.38 2.96 -13.10
C PRO A 53 -13.06 2.51 -12.46
N VAL A 54 -13.06 2.42 -11.13
CA VAL A 54 -11.86 2.05 -10.35
C VAL A 54 -12.25 1.02 -9.30
N THR A 55 -11.48 -0.07 -9.26
CA THR A 55 -11.43 -0.99 -8.13
C THR A 55 -10.05 -0.90 -7.48
N PHE A 56 -10.01 -0.70 -6.19
CA PHE A 56 -8.79 -0.70 -5.39
C PHE A 56 -8.79 -1.91 -4.45
N VAL A 57 -7.85 -2.81 -4.63
CA VAL A 57 -7.73 -4.04 -3.82
C VAL A 57 -6.65 -3.83 -2.76
N MET A 58 -7.02 -4.00 -1.49
CA MET A 58 -6.15 -3.82 -0.33
C MET A 58 -5.72 -5.18 0.22
N PRO A 59 -4.42 -5.52 0.20
CA PRO A 59 -3.91 -6.72 0.85
C PRO A 59 -3.77 -6.46 2.37
N LEU A 60 -4.59 -7.12 3.18
CA LEU A 60 -4.59 -6.93 4.63
C LEU A 60 -3.50 -7.75 5.34
N GLY A 61 -2.87 -8.69 4.65
CA GLY A 61 -1.81 -9.56 5.18
C GLY A 61 -0.39 -8.99 5.05
N GLY A 62 -0.25 -7.76 4.54
CA GLY A 62 1.04 -7.09 4.36
C GLY A 62 1.29 -6.63 2.91
N VAL A 63 2.03 -5.56 2.77
CA VAL A 63 2.23 -4.82 1.50
C VAL A 63 3.62 -5.00 0.90
N SER A 64 4.49 -5.77 1.52
CA SER A 64 5.87 -6.01 1.07
C SER A 64 6.41 -7.31 1.69
N ALA A 65 7.36 -7.97 1.01
CA ALA A 65 8.05 -9.15 1.55
C ALA A 65 8.68 -8.92 2.93
N ILE A 66 9.09 -7.69 3.24
CA ILE A 66 9.62 -7.32 4.57
C ILE A 66 8.55 -6.79 5.54
N ASP A 67 7.30 -6.75 5.12
CA ASP A 67 6.12 -6.36 5.90
C ASP A 67 5.14 -7.54 5.98
N ALA A 68 5.62 -8.60 6.56
CA ALA A 68 4.88 -9.83 6.87
C ALA A 68 5.19 -10.24 8.31
N PRO A 69 4.40 -11.10 8.96
CA PRO A 69 4.69 -11.58 10.30
C PRO A 69 6.14 -12.09 10.43
N GLY A 70 6.87 -11.57 11.44
CA GLY A 70 8.27 -11.90 11.69
C GLY A 70 9.29 -11.13 10.82
N GLN A 71 8.85 -10.27 9.93
CA GLN A 71 9.72 -9.48 9.08
C GLN A 71 10.03 -8.09 9.68
N PRO A 72 11.14 -7.44 9.28
CA PRO A 72 11.61 -6.19 9.92
C PRO A 72 10.62 -5.03 9.91
N PHE A 73 9.75 -4.93 8.90
CA PHE A 73 8.81 -3.83 8.75
C PHE A 73 7.37 -4.21 9.11
N HIS A 74 7.16 -5.40 9.65
CA HIS A 74 5.82 -5.81 10.07
C HIS A 74 5.22 -4.83 11.07
N SER A 75 4.16 -4.15 10.68
CA SER A 75 3.47 -3.14 11.49
C SER A 75 1.99 -3.09 11.15
N PRO A 76 1.18 -3.99 11.75
CA PRO A 76 -0.28 -3.98 11.57
C PRO A 76 -0.92 -2.63 11.90
N GLU A 77 -0.36 -1.89 12.86
CA GLU A 77 -0.83 -0.55 13.22
C GLU A 77 -0.65 0.45 12.07
N ALA A 78 0.52 0.47 11.43
CA ALA A 78 0.80 1.36 10.30
C ALA A 78 -0.06 1.00 9.08
N ASP A 79 -0.26 -0.28 8.82
CA ASP A 79 -1.08 -0.75 7.73
C ASP A 79 -2.57 -0.44 7.97
N ALA A 80 -3.06 -0.64 9.19
CA ALA A 80 -4.43 -0.26 9.58
C ALA A 80 -4.65 1.26 9.50
N ALA A 81 -3.64 2.07 9.82
CA ALA A 81 -3.72 3.53 9.71
C ALA A 81 -3.90 3.96 8.24
N TYR A 82 -3.16 3.34 7.31
CA TYR A 82 -3.33 3.56 5.87
C TYR A 82 -4.74 3.19 5.40
N VAL A 83 -5.17 1.95 5.68
CA VAL A 83 -6.48 1.44 5.28
C VAL A 83 -7.62 2.29 5.86
N GLY A 84 -7.53 2.62 7.14
CA GLY A 84 -8.52 3.45 7.82
C GLY A 84 -8.63 4.87 7.22
N ALA A 85 -7.51 5.51 6.91
CA ALA A 85 -7.51 6.82 6.27
C ALA A 85 -8.05 6.76 4.84
N LEU A 86 -7.66 5.75 4.07
CA LEU A 86 -8.19 5.53 2.72
C LEU A 86 -9.72 5.40 2.74
N LYS A 87 -10.26 4.53 3.58
CA LYS A 87 -11.71 4.27 3.69
C LYS A 87 -12.52 5.50 4.09
N ARG A 88 -11.97 6.36 4.96
CA ARG A 88 -12.65 7.60 5.38
C ARG A 88 -12.70 8.68 4.31
N ASN A 89 -11.78 8.65 3.34
CA ASN A 89 -11.60 9.73 2.37
C ASN A 89 -11.98 9.35 0.93
N VAL A 90 -12.19 8.08 0.64
CA VAL A 90 -12.55 7.62 -0.70
C VAL A 90 -14.03 7.83 -0.99
N ASN A 91 -14.37 8.22 -2.21
CA ASN A 91 -15.74 8.39 -2.68
C ASN A 91 -16.42 7.03 -2.93
N PRO A 92 -17.75 6.93 -2.75
CA PRO A 92 -18.53 5.70 -3.00
C PRO A 92 -18.43 5.15 -4.43
N LYS A 93 -18.02 5.97 -5.41
CA LYS A 93 -17.82 5.52 -6.80
C LYS A 93 -16.61 4.61 -6.98
N VAL A 94 -15.69 4.62 -6.04
CA VAL A 94 -14.50 3.75 -6.04
C VAL A 94 -14.86 2.45 -5.34
N ASN A 95 -14.72 1.34 -6.04
CA ASN A 95 -14.94 0.04 -5.44
C ASN A 95 -13.71 -0.36 -4.59
N LEU A 96 -13.87 -0.49 -3.27
CA LEU A 96 -12.84 -0.97 -2.36
C LEU A 96 -13.04 -2.45 -2.07
N VAL A 97 -11.99 -3.24 -2.27
CA VAL A 97 -11.95 -4.67 -1.95
C VAL A 97 -10.87 -4.89 -0.88
N GLU A 98 -11.29 -5.35 0.30
CA GLU A 98 -10.38 -5.79 1.37
C GLU A 98 -10.14 -7.28 1.19
N LEU A 99 -8.88 -7.69 1.00
CA LEU A 99 -8.51 -9.08 0.82
C LEU A 99 -7.59 -9.53 1.96
N ASP A 100 -8.01 -10.56 2.69
CA ASP A 100 -7.19 -11.21 3.70
C ASP A 100 -6.13 -12.09 3.03
N ALA A 101 -5.12 -11.41 2.47
CA ALA A 101 -3.99 -12.00 1.77
C ALA A 101 -2.80 -11.04 1.83
N HIS A 102 -1.59 -11.57 1.71
CA HIS A 102 -0.38 -10.78 1.51
C HIS A 102 -0.29 -10.35 0.04
N ILE A 103 0.35 -9.20 -0.24
CA ILE A 103 0.49 -8.67 -1.61
C ILE A 103 1.18 -9.65 -2.58
N ASN A 104 2.03 -10.55 -2.08
CA ASN A 104 2.74 -11.56 -2.86
C ASN A 104 2.01 -12.91 -2.94
N ASP A 105 0.82 -13.04 -2.35
CA ASP A 105 0.03 -14.26 -2.44
C ASP A 105 -0.57 -14.39 -3.85
N GLU A 106 -0.60 -15.62 -4.38
CA GLU A 106 -1.24 -15.92 -5.66
C GLU A 106 -2.71 -15.45 -5.68
N ARG A 107 -3.41 -15.64 -4.56
CA ARG A 107 -4.79 -15.19 -4.38
C ARG A 107 -4.95 -13.69 -4.62
N PHE A 108 -3.98 -12.86 -4.18
CA PHE A 108 -4.03 -11.41 -4.43
C PHE A 108 -3.88 -11.09 -5.92
N ALA A 109 -2.96 -11.77 -6.62
CA ALA A 109 -2.77 -11.58 -8.06
C ALA A 109 -4.00 -12.01 -8.87
N VAL A 110 -4.62 -13.15 -8.52
CA VAL A 110 -5.84 -13.64 -9.15
C VAL A 110 -6.99 -12.64 -8.97
N GLU A 111 -7.23 -12.15 -7.76
CA GLU A 111 -8.29 -11.16 -7.47
C GLU A 111 -8.13 -9.90 -8.33
N ILE A 112 -6.92 -9.36 -8.46
CA ILE A 112 -6.67 -8.17 -9.30
C ILE A 112 -7.03 -8.41 -10.76
N VAL A 113 -6.66 -9.58 -11.30
CA VAL A 113 -6.95 -9.93 -12.70
C VAL A 113 -8.44 -10.09 -12.91
N GLU A 114 -9.14 -10.77 -12.01
CA GLU A 114 -10.59 -10.96 -12.08
C GLU A 114 -11.33 -9.61 -12.06
N ARG A 115 -10.99 -8.71 -11.14
CA ARG A 115 -11.56 -7.36 -11.09
C ARG A 115 -11.29 -6.55 -12.36
N LEU A 116 -10.11 -6.67 -12.95
CA LEU A 116 -9.82 -5.99 -14.21
C LEU A 116 -10.69 -6.52 -15.36
N ILE A 117 -10.91 -7.84 -15.43
CA ILE A 117 -11.76 -8.46 -16.44
C ILE A 117 -13.21 -7.99 -16.28
N GLU A 118 -13.73 -7.94 -15.06
CA GLU A 118 -15.07 -7.44 -14.73
C GLU A 118 -15.24 -5.98 -15.19
N LEU A 119 -14.34 -5.07 -14.78
CA LEU A 119 -14.36 -3.66 -15.18
C LEU A 119 -14.36 -3.46 -16.69
N ARG A 120 -13.57 -4.26 -17.41
CA ARG A 120 -13.53 -4.19 -18.89
C ARG A 120 -14.82 -4.68 -19.52
N ALA A 121 -15.46 -5.70 -18.96
CA ALA A 121 -16.74 -6.20 -19.44
C ALA A 121 -17.87 -5.17 -19.22
N GLU A 122 -17.88 -4.48 -18.08
CA GLU A 122 -18.82 -3.39 -17.78
C GLU A 122 -18.65 -2.20 -18.72
N ALA A 123 -17.40 -1.76 -18.93
CA ALA A 123 -17.09 -0.64 -19.82
C ALA A 123 -17.48 -0.88 -21.29
N ARG A 124 -17.57 -2.15 -21.72
CA ARG A 124 -18.03 -2.50 -23.08
C ARG A 124 -19.56 -2.52 -23.22
N ARG A 125 -20.28 -2.58 -22.10
CA ARG A 125 -21.77 -2.59 -22.08
C ARG A 125 -22.37 -1.20 -21.90
N SER A 126 -21.56 -0.23 -21.47
CA SER A 126 -21.92 1.19 -21.32
C SER A 126 -21.68 2.00 -22.57
#